data_9e0b52906ebce4c57c7e7713be7ae438
#
_entry.id   9e0b52906ebce4c57c7e7713be7ae438
#
_cell.length_a   1.000
_cell.length_b   1.000
_cell.length_c   1.000
_cell.angle_alpha   90.00
_cell.angle_beta   90.00
_cell.angle_gamma   90.00
#
_symmetry.space_group_name_H-M   'P 1'
#
loop_
_entity.id
_entity.type
_entity.pdbx_description
1 polymer ?
#
loop_
_entity_poly.entity_id
_entity_poly.type
_entity_poly.pdbx_seq_one_letter_code
_entity_poly.pdbx_strand_id
1 'polypeptide(L)' 'MISYKPFRHYMVEHDIDRDYLLNEVGISSTTFTKLNQDKPVRMDILEKICLHFKIPIEQVIEIKENH' A
#
# COMPACT_ATOMS: atom_id res chain seq x y z
N MET A 1 12.43 -0.73 -9.91
CA MET A 1 12.27 -0.61 -8.44
C MET A 1 10.78 -0.55 -8.09
N ILE A 2 10.41 -1.27 -7.04
CA ILE A 2 9.05 -1.21 -6.49
C ILE A 2 8.85 0.13 -5.78
N SER A 3 7.69 0.75 -5.98
CA SER A 3 7.31 1.96 -5.26
C SER A 3 5.84 1.91 -4.89
N TYR A 4 5.52 2.23 -3.64
CA TYR A 4 4.14 2.32 -3.18
C TYR A 4 3.67 3.78 -3.09
N LYS A 5 4.36 4.67 -3.79
CA LYS A 5 3.99 6.08 -3.83
C LYS A 5 2.53 6.30 -4.23
N PRO A 6 1.96 5.56 -5.21
CA PRO A 6 0.55 5.72 -5.52
C PRO A 6 -0.35 5.48 -4.32
N PHE A 7 -0.06 4.46 -3.50
CA PHE A 7 -0.85 4.18 -2.32
C PHE A 7 -0.65 5.22 -1.23
N ARG A 8 0.57 5.71 -1.04
CA ARG A 8 0.82 6.78 -0.08
C ARG A 8 0.03 8.04 -0.43
N HIS A 9 -0.06 8.38 -1.72
CA HIS A 9 -0.88 9.49 -2.19
C HIS A 9 -2.36 9.23 -1.94
N TYR A 10 -2.81 8.00 -2.20
CA TYR A 10 -4.20 7.61 -1.96
C TYR A 10 -4.55 7.80 -0.47
N MET A 11 -3.66 7.36 0.42
CA MET A 11 -3.88 7.51 1.86
C MET A 11 -4.03 8.97 2.26
N VAL A 12 -3.17 9.85 1.72
CA VAL A 12 -3.25 11.28 2.04
C VAL A 12 -4.55 11.87 1.51
N GLU A 13 -4.93 11.55 0.28
CA GLU A 13 -6.15 12.08 -0.33
C GLU A 13 -7.42 11.67 0.42
N HIS A 14 -7.41 10.49 1.02
CA HIS A 14 -8.59 9.93 1.69
C HIS A 14 -8.48 9.92 3.21
N ASP A 15 -7.47 10.61 3.76
CA ASP A 15 -7.25 10.70 5.20
C ASP A 15 -7.17 9.33 5.88
N ILE A 16 -6.47 8.39 5.23
CA ILE A 16 -6.28 7.05 5.76
C ILE A 16 -4.96 7.03 6.53
N ASP A 17 -5.02 6.62 7.80
CA ASP A 17 -3.83 6.55 8.64
C ASP A 17 -3.39 5.10 8.90
N ARG A 18 -2.27 4.98 9.63
CA ARG A 18 -1.70 3.69 9.99
C ARG A 18 -2.71 2.84 10.77
N ASP A 19 -3.38 3.44 11.76
CA ASP A 19 -4.30 2.71 12.61
C ASP A 19 -5.47 2.13 11.82
N TYR A 20 -5.97 2.86 10.83
CA TYR A 20 -7.02 2.35 9.96
C TYR A 20 -6.54 1.11 9.22
N LEU A 21 -5.33 1.15 8.65
CA LEU A 21 -4.80 0.02 7.90
C LEU A 21 -4.62 -1.21 8.80
N LEU A 22 -4.12 -1.02 10.01
CA LEU A 22 -3.90 -2.14 10.93
C LEU A 22 -5.22 -2.72 11.44
N ASN A 23 -6.18 -1.86 11.78
CA ASN A 23 -7.41 -2.29 12.44
C ASN A 23 -8.52 -2.67 11.46
N GLU A 24 -8.67 -1.93 10.37
CA GLU A 24 -9.79 -2.15 9.43
C GLU A 24 -9.40 -3.02 8.25
N VAL A 25 -8.21 -2.83 7.70
CA VAL A 25 -7.73 -3.65 6.59
C VAL A 25 -7.10 -4.93 7.11
N GLY A 26 -6.46 -4.86 8.28
CA GLY A 26 -5.86 -6.02 8.92
C GLY A 26 -4.45 -6.33 8.45
N ILE A 27 -3.68 -5.31 8.08
CA ILE A 27 -2.26 -5.51 7.76
C ILE A 27 -1.43 -5.36 9.04
N SER A 28 -0.24 -5.94 9.04
CA SER A 28 0.66 -5.84 10.20
C SER A 28 1.44 -4.54 10.18
N SER A 29 1.98 -4.16 11.34
CA SER A 29 2.85 -2.99 11.42
C SER A 29 4.12 -3.17 10.58
N THR A 30 4.62 -4.40 10.48
CA THR A 30 5.76 -4.72 9.62
C THR A 30 5.43 -4.45 8.16
N THR A 31 4.24 -4.86 7.72
CA THR A 31 3.78 -4.60 6.35
C THR A 31 3.64 -3.11 6.10
N PHE A 32 3.08 -2.38 7.05
CA PHE A 32 2.96 -0.94 6.92
C PHE A 32 4.32 -0.28 6.74
N THR A 33 5.31 -0.72 7.52
CA THR A 33 6.68 -0.21 7.39
C THR A 33 7.25 -0.49 6.00
N LYS A 34 7.00 -1.68 5.46
CA LYS A 34 7.45 -2.03 4.10
C LYS A 34 6.81 -1.14 3.04
N LEU A 35 5.54 -0.81 3.21
CA LEU A 35 4.84 0.10 2.30
C LEU A 35 5.48 1.50 2.30
N ASN A 36 5.96 1.95 3.45
CA ASN A 36 6.62 3.25 3.55
C ASN A 36 8.07 3.24 3.05
N GLN A 37 8.70 2.06 3.03
CA GLN A 37 10.10 1.92 2.64
C GLN A 37 10.27 1.35 1.23
N ASP A 38 9.17 1.14 0.51
CA ASP A 38 9.17 0.58 -0.84
C ASP A 38 9.83 -0.80 -0.89
N LYS A 39 9.63 -1.60 0.14
CA LYS A 39 10.12 -2.97 0.21
C LYS A 39 9.08 -3.95 -0.30
N PRO A 40 9.49 -5.13 -0.79
CA PRO A 40 8.52 -6.10 -1.30
C PRO A 40 7.47 -6.50 -0.27
N VAL A 41 6.22 -6.51 -0.70
CA VAL A 41 5.08 -6.94 0.09
C VAL A 41 4.41 -8.08 -0.67
N ARG A 42 3.90 -9.08 0.05
CA ARG A 42 3.25 -10.23 -0.58
C ARG A 42 2.06 -9.78 -1.41
N MET A 43 1.86 -10.45 -2.55
CA MET A 43 0.77 -10.11 -3.47
C MET A 43 -0.61 -10.29 -2.83
N ASP A 44 -0.78 -11.26 -1.92
CA ASP A 44 -2.05 -11.46 -1.24
C ASP A 44 -2.40 -10.27 -0.32
N ILE A 45 -1.40 -9.62 0.24
CA ILE A 45 -1.61 -8.40 1.03
C ILE A 45 -2.02 -7.24 0.12
N LEU A 46 -1.36 -7.10 -1.04
CA LEU A 46 -1.72 -6.08 -2.02
C LEU A 46 -3.14 -6.29 -2.54
N GLU A 47 -3.51 -7.55 -2.80
CA GLU A 47 -4.87 -7.90 -3.18
C GLU A 47 -5.88 -7.46 -2.13
N LYS A 48 -5.58 -7.72 -0.87
CA LYS A 48 -6.43 -7.34 0.26
C LYS A 48 -6.67 -5.83 0.29
N ILE A 49 -5.61 -5.05 0.08
CA ILE A 49 -5.70 -3.59 0.04
C ILE A 49 -6.59 -3.15 -1.13
N CYS A 50 -6.33 -3.70 -2.32
CA CYS A 50 -7.11 -3.34 -3.51
C CYS A 50 -8.59 -3.66 -3.33
N LEU A 51 -8.91 -4.82 -2.77
CA LEU A 51 -10.29 -5.23 -2.56
C LEU A 51 -10.98 -4.39 -1.49
N HIS A 52 -10.26 -4.03 -0.42
CA HIS A 52 -10.83 -3.24 0.65
C HIS A 52 -11.25 -1.85 0.15
N PHE A 53 -10.38 -1.19 -0.61
CA PHE A 53 -10.63 0.17 -1.10
C PHE A 53 -11.29 0.20 -2.47
N LYS A 54 -11.45 -0.97 -3.11
CA LYS A 54 -12.03 -1.10 -4.45
C LYS A 54 -11.26 -0.26 -5.47
N ILE A 55 -9.95 -0.38 -5.44
CA ILE A 55 -9.05 0.33 -6.34
C ILE A 55 -8.21 -0.67 -7.14
N PRO A 56 -7.78 -0.30 -8.34
CA PRO A 56 -6.89 -1.16 -9.12
C PRO A 56 -5.48 -1.14 -8.54
N ILE A 57 -4.69 -2.16 -8.89
CA ILE A 57 -3.35 -2.33 -8.33
C ILE A 57 -2.41 -1.17 -8.67
N GLU A 58 -2.60 -0.51 -9.80
CA GLU A 58 -1.77 0.63 -10.19
C GLU A 58 -1.98 1.85 -9.30
N GLN A 59 -3.00 1.85 -8.46
CA GLN A 59 -3.17 2.87 -7.43
C GLN A 59 -2.51 2.48 -6.11
N VAL A 60 -1.90 1.30 -6.04
CA VAL A 60 -1.20 0.84 -4.87
C VAL A 60 0.30 0.79 -5.12
N ILE A 61 0.70 0.24 -6.26
CA ILE A 61 2.11 -0.03 -6.55
C ILE A 61 2.45 0.41 -7.97
N GLU A 62 3.70 0.86 -8.16
CA GLU A 62 4.24 1.13 -9.48
C GLU A 62 5.65 0.54 -9.55
N ILE A 63 6.11 0.29 -10.75
CA ILE A 63 7.47 -0.17 -10.98
C ILE A 63 8.23 0.98 -11.65
N LYS A 64 9.26 1.47 -11.00
CA LYS A 64 10.08 2.56 -11.52
C LYS A 64 11.35 2.01 -12.15
N GLU A 65 11.75 2.61 -13.26
CA GLU A 65 13.07 2.31 -13.82
C GLU A 65 14.13 3.00 -12.96
N ASN A 66 15.22 2.28 -12.76
CA ASN A 66 16.34 2.80 -11.98
C ASN A 66 17.44 3.24 -12.95
N HIS A 67 17.54 4.53 -13.15
CA HIS A 67 18.56 5.13 -14.03
C HIS A 67 19.74 5.66 -13.24
#